data_54e8bd4f9409a5158e5cbec669c93e90
#
_entry.id   54e8bd4f9409a5158e5cbec669c93e90
#
_cell.length_a   1.000
_cell.length_b   1.000
_cell.length_c   1.000
_cell.angle_alpha   90.00
_cell.angle_beta   90.00
_cell.angle_gamma   90.00
#
_symmetry.space_group_name_H-M   'P 1'
#
loop_
_entity.id
_entity.type
_entity.pdbx_description
1 polymer ?
#
loop_
_entity_poly.entity_id
_entity_poly.type
_entity_poly.pdbx_seq_one_letter_code
_entity_poly.pdbx_strand_id
1 'polypeptide(L)'
;MIYEDNIGIDNKGTGRQIMIKTDFALGRAGENIDLILMEEPENHLSPINLRSLVERISKENNSQLFITTHSSFISTRLDLQNLLIISNDNNIEKPTKLSNLADDTAKYFMKAPPAGVIEYALSKKVILIEGPAEYILFEKFYKIITGYTPEEKGVQVIDIRGLSFKRYLAIAKLTNTKTAVVTDNDGDIQKNCIDKYSEYSDEKNIKIFYENNINKNTFEVVLFEDNISLCEGIFGLDALKYMLNNKTEAAFKILTSKDDSIKVPDYIRKAIEWINE
;
A
#
# COMPACT_ATOMS: atom_id res chain seq x y z
N MET A 1 -1.78 -2.89 42.96
CA MET A 1 -1.61 -3.99 41.98
C MET A 1 -2.96 -4.24 41.34
N ILE A 2 -3.05 -4.30 40.00
CA ILE A 2 -4.33 -4.51 39.29
C ILE A 2 -4.52 -6.02 39.09
N TYR A 3 -5.70 -6.52 39.38
CA TYR A 3 -6.10 -7.93 39.24
C TYR A 3 -7.29 -8.05 38.29
N GLU A 4 -7.28 -9.06 37.45
CA GLU A 4 -8.41 -9.51 36.62
C GLU A 4 -8.54 -11.01 36.79
N ASP A 5 -9.74 -11.49 37.18
CA ASP A 5 -10.05 -12.91 37.48
C ASP A 5 -9.07 -13.53 38.52
N ASN A 6 -8.73 -12.79 39.55
CA ASN A 6 -7.78 -13.15 40.58
C ASN A 6 -6.32 -13.37 40.12
N ILE A 7 -5.99 -12.98 38.89
CA ILE A 7 -4.63 -13.04 38.35
C ILE A 7 -4.08 -11.61 38.27
N GLY A 8 -2.92 -11.37 38.87
CA GLY A 8 -2.23 -10.08 38.74
C GLY A 8 -1.93 -9.76 37.29
N ILE A 9 -2.11 -8.50 36.88
CA ILE A 9 -1.92 -8.07 35.48
C ILE A 9 -0.55 -8.47 34.92
N ASP A 10 0.49 -8.42 35.75
CA ASP A 10 1.87 -8.75 35.37
C ASP A 10 2.06 -10.24 35.00
N ASN A 11 1.12 -11.10 35.42
CA ASN A 11 1.11 -12.53 35.12
C ASN A 11 0.21 -12.88 33.91
N LYS A 12 -0.37 -11.89 33.23
CA LYS A 12 -1.15 -12.07 32.01
C LYS A 12 -0.28 -11.89 30.78
N GLY A 13 -0.69 -12.46 29.65
CA GLY A 13 0.00 -12.26 28.38
C GLY A 13 0.05 -10.78 28.00
N THR A 14 1.12 -10.35 27.34
CA THR A 14 1.43 -8.94 27.03
C THR A 14 0.27 -8.22 26.34
N GLY A 15 -0.38 -8.85 25.36
CA GLY A 15 -1.55 -8.27 24.68
C GLY A 15 -2.72 -7.98 25.62
N ARG A 16 -2.98 -8.86 26.62
CA ARG A 16 -4.03 -8.63 27.62
C ARG A 16 -3.65 -7.51 28.57
N GLN A 17 -2.37 -7.42 28.94
CA GLN A 17 -1.86 -6.32 29.76
C GLN A 17 -2.07 -4.97 29.05
N ILE A 18 -1.78 -4.88 27.75
CA ILE A 18 -1.99 -3.67 26.94
C ILE A 18 -3.47 -3.27 26.96
N MET A 19 -4.38 -4.21 26.70
CA MET A 19 -5.81 -3.93 26.70
C MET A 19 -6.29 -3.40 28.05
N ILE A 20 -5.89 -4.04 29.16
CA ILE A 20 -6.30 -3.63 30.51
C ILE A 20 -5.71 -2.24 30.83
N LYS A 21 -4.43 -1.98 30.51
CA LYS A 21 -3.80 -0.67 30.74
C LYS A 21 -4.50 0.42 29.92
N THR A 22 -4.85 0.13 28.66
CA THR A 22 -5.59 1.07 27.79
C THR A 22 -6.97 1.36 28.36
N ASP A 23 -7.74 0.31 28.73
CA ASP A 23 -9.07 0.49 29.35
C ASP A 23 -8.99 1.35 30.60
N PHE A 24 -7.97 1.12 31.42
CA PHE A 24 -7.76 1.90 32.63
C PHE A 24 -7.39 3.36 32.33
N ALA A 25 -6.55 3.60 31.33
CA ALA A 25 -6.18 4.95 30.90
C ALA A 25 -7.38 5.71 30.31
N LEU A 26 -8.10 5.06 29.38
CA LEU A 26 -9.28 5.67 28.74
C LEU A 26 -10.45 5.85 29.72
N GLY A 27 -10.68 4.89 30.63
CA GLY A 27 -11.72 4.99 31.64
C GLY A 27 -11.51 6.10 32.65
N ARG A 28 -10.27 6.57 32.82
CA ARG A 28 -9.91 7.72 33.67
C ARG A 28 -9.86 9.04 32.91
N ALA A 29 -9.95 9.03 31.60
CA ALA A 29 -9.81 10.22 30.75
C ALA A 29 -10.86 11.32 31.07
N GLY A 30 -11.97 10.99 31.71
CA GLY A 30 -12.94 11.96 32.24
C GLY A 30 -12.63 12.50 33.64
N GLU A 31 -11.56 12.01 34.32
CA GLU A 31 -11.23 12.31 35.70
C GLU A 31 -9.93 13.14 35.83
N ASN A 32 -9.84 14.30 35.15
CA ASN A 32 -8.66 15.19 35.15
C ASN A 32 -7.43 14.65 34.38
N ILE A 33 -7.63 13.87 33.33
CA ILE A 33 -6.56 13.50 32.38
C ILE A 33 -6.77 14.31 31.10
N ASP A 34 -5.86 15.25 30.84
CA ASP A 34 -5.91 16.10 29.65
C ASP A 34 -5.18 15.48 28.46
N LEU A 35 -4.21 14.60 28.72
CA LEU A 35 -3.30 14.04 27.72
C LEU A 35 -3.09 12.55 27.93
N ILE A 36 -3.23 11.77 26.83
CA ILE A 36 -2.92 10.34 26.77
C ILE A 36 -1.83 10.13 25.72
N LEU A 37 -0.75 9.46 26.11
CA LEU A 37 0.33 9.04 25.22
C LEU A 37 0.32 7.53 25.08
N MET A 38 0.28 7.04 23.84
CA MET A 38 0.35 5.61 23.53
C MET A 38 1.50 5.34 22.56
N GLU A 39 2.36 4.40 22.91
CA GLU A 39 3.47 3.97 22.06
C GLU A 39 3.17 2.59 21.51
N GLU A 40 3.12 2.49 20.17
CA GLU A 40 2.93 1.25 19.40
C GLU A 40 1.88 0.29 20.03
N PRO A 41 0.63 0.74 20.24
CA PRO A 41 -0.38 -0.05 20.94
C PRO A 41 -0.76 -1.35 20.22
N GLU A 42 -0.40 -1.47 18.94
CA GLU A 42 -0.56 -2.69 18.14
C GLU A 42 0.37 -3.83 18.54
N ASN A 43 1.48 -3.54 19.19
CA ASN A 43 2.46 -4.56 19.56
C ASN A 43 1.84 -5.61 20.49
N HIS A 44 2.08 -6.88 20.13
CA HIS A 44 1.58 -8.06 20.86
C HIS A 44 0.04 -8.23 20.87
N LEU A 45 -0.71 -7.49 20.05
CA LEU A 45 -2.16 -7.66 19.91
C LEU A 45 -2.50 -8.57 18.73
N SER A 46 -3.48 -9.44 18.94
CA SER A 46 -4.11 -10.12 17.82
C SER A 46 -4.91 -9.14 16.96
N PRO A 47 -5.19 -9.43 15.67
CA PRO A 47 -5.97 -8.55 14.80
C PRO A 47 -7.35 -8.18 15.37
N ILE A 48 -8.00 -9.11 16.13
CA ILE A 48 -9.29 -8.87 16.78
C ILE A 48 -9.14 -7.86 17.92
N ASN A 49 -8.13 -8.05 18.77
CA ASN A 49 -7.86 -7.15 19.89
C ASN A 49 -7.45 -5.76 19.41
N LEU A 50 -6.68 -5.67 18.32
CA LEU A 50 -6.33 -4.40 17.70
C LEU A 50 -7.57 -3.64 17.22
N ARG A 51 -8.53 -4.32 16.58
CA ARG A 51 -9.81 -3.72 16.18
C ARG A 51 -10.58 -3.18 17.38
N SER A 52 -10.69 -3.99 18.43
CA SER A 52 -11.37 -3.59 19.68
C SER A 52 -10.69 -2.38 20.31
N LEU A 53 -9.34 -2.32 20.32
CA LEU A 53 -8.57 -1.19 20.82
C LEU A 53 -8.89 0.09 20.03
N VAL A 54 -8.83 0.04 18.70
CA VAL A 54 -9.12 1.19 17.83
C VAL A 54 -10.54 1.71 18.03
N GLU A 55 -11.53 0.81 18.15
CA GLU A 55 -12.91 1.21 18.43
C GLU A 55 -13.08 1.93 19.77
N ARG A 56 -12.33 1.53 20.80
CA ARG A 56 -12.33 2.19 22.10
C ARG A 56 -11.69 3.57 22.03
N ILE A 57 -10.51 3.64 21.42
CA ILE A 57 -9.78 4.91 21.23
C ILE A 57 -10.62 5.91 20.44
N SER A 58 -11.28 5.47 19.37
CA SER A 58 -12.09 6.35 18.51
C SER A 58 -13.34 6.92 19.18
N LYS A 59 -13.80 6.33 20.29
CA LYS A 59 -14.93 6.80 21.09
C LYS A 59 -14.52 7.76 22.21
N GLU A 60 -13.23 7.86 22.49
CA GLU A 60 -12.70 8.74 23.51
C GLU A 60 -12.57 10.16 22.98
N ASN A 61 -13.30 11.11 23.56
CA ASN A 61 -13.36 12.48 23.07
C ASN A 61 -12.91 13.53 24.10
N ASN A 62 -12.55 13.12 25.34
CA ASN A 62 -12.35 14.04 26.45
C ASN A 62 -10.89 14.43 26.67
N SER A 63 -9.93 13.73 26.05
CA SER A 63 -8.49 13.95 26.26
C SER A 63 -7.77 14.11 24.94
N GLN A 64 -6.68 14.88 24.94
CA GLN A 64 -5.78 14.91 23.78
C GLN A 64 -4.99 13.58 23.72
N LEU A 65 -4.98 12.95 22.55
CA LEU A 65 -4.36 11.64 22.35
C LEU A 65 -3.22 11.72 21.33
N PHE A 66 -2.02 11.25 21.72
CA PHE A 66 -0.90 11.03 20.81
C PHE A 66 -0.61 9.54 20.74
N ILE A 67 -0.48 9.01 19.53
CA ILE A 67 -0.17 7.61 19.29
C ILE A 67 1.03 7.52 18.35
N THR A 68 2.07 6.79 18.73
CA THR A 68 3.08 6.34 17.78
C THR A 68 2.68 4.98 17.25
N THR A 69 2.77 4.77 15.93
CA THR A 69 2.33 3.51 15.31
C THR A 69 3.01 3.26 13.97
N HIS A 70 3.22 2.00 13.64
CA HIS A 70 3.57 1.51 12.31
C HIS A 70 2.40 0.77 11.63
N SER A 71 1.22 0.78 12.24
CA SER A 71 0.04 0.07 11.77
C SER A 71 -0.78 0.89 10.78
N SER A 72 -0.84 0.45 9.53
CA SER A 72 -1.77 0.98 8.52
C SER A 72 -3.23 0.93 9.00
N PHE A 73 -3.58 -0.08 9.81
CA PHE A 73 -4.93 -0.20 10.36
C PHE A 73 -5.25 0.91 11.36
N ILE A 74 -4.36 1.19 12.32
CA ILE A 74 -4.54 2.27 13.31
C ILE A 74 -4.65 3.61 12.59
N SER A 75 -3.68 3.93 11.75
CA SER A 75 -3.57 5.22 11.08
C SER A 75 -4.78 5.53 10.20
N THR A 76 -5.28 4.54 9.46
CA THR A 76 -6.44 4.74 8.58
C THR A 76 -7.74 4.84 9.36
N ARG A 77 -7.89 4.18 10.52
CA ARG A 77 -9.12 4.18 11.32
C ARG A 77 -9.26 5.37 12.26
N LEU A 78 -8.14 5.99 12.64
CA LEU A 78 -8.12 7.16 13.51
C LEU A 78 -7.98 8.49 12.75
N ASP A 79 -8.25 8.49 11.46
CA ASP A 79 -8.18 9.63 10.54
C ASP A 79 -6.76 10.02 10.09
N LEU A 80 -6.49 9.77 8.82
CA LEU A 80 -5.21 10.08 8.17
C LEU A 80 -4.85 11.57 8.21
N GLN A 81 -5.82 12.47 8.30
CA GLN A 81 -5.55 13.92 8.36
C GLN A 81 -4.81 14.30 9.65
N ASN A 82 -4.94 13.50 10.70
CA ASN A 82 -4.22 13.69 11.96
C ASN A 82 -2.81 13.07 11.95
N LEU A 83 -2.42 12.39 10.86
CA LEU A 83 -1.14 11.72 10.77
C LEU A 83 0.01 12.71 10.59
N LEU A 84 1.03 12.56 11.43
CA LEU A 84 2.32 13.21 11.33
C LEU A 84 3.37 12.17 10.93
N ILE A 85 3.93 12.31 9.73
CA ILE A 85 4.98 11.41 9.23
C ILE A 85 6.32 11.99 9.64
N ILE A 86 7.07 11.23 10.44
CA ILE A 86 8.43 11.57 10.85
C ILE A 86 9.37 10.70 10.02
N SER A 87 10.10 11.29 9.08
CA SER A 87 11.11 10.57 8.30
C SER A 87 12.51 10.84 8.84
N ASN A 88 13.37 9.82 8.71
CA ASN A 88 14.75 9.88 9.20
C ASN A 88 15.72 10.45 8.15
N ASP A 89 15.27 11.42 7.36
CA ASP A 89 16.13 12.11 6.39
C ASP A 89 16.85 13.26 7.07
N ASN A 90 18.19 13.25 7.01
CA ASN A 90 19.07 14.24 7.63
C ASN A 90 18.80 15.71 7.22
N ASN A 91 17.83 15.95 6.36
CA ASN A 91 17.41 17.27 5.84
C ASN A 91 15.97 17.66 6.16
N ILE A 92 15.22 16.89 6.96
CA ILE A 92 13.82 17.23 7.24
C ILE A 92 13.71 17.87 8.62
N GLU A 93 13.64 19.20 8.61
CA GLU A 93 13.43 20.02 9.80
C GLU A 93 11.97 19.96 10.31
N LYS A 94 11.02 19.39 9.54
CA LYS A 94 9.61 19.37 9.93
C LYS A 94 8.91 18.05 9.52
N PRO A 95 8.08 17.51 10.40
CA PRO A 95 7.26 16.34 10.05
C PRO A 95 6.28 16.70 8.93
N THR A 96 6.04 15.75 8.03
CA THR A 96 5.02 15.89 6.98
C THR A 96 3.63 15.65 7.57
N LYS A 97 2.73 16.61 7.36
CA LYS A 97 1.33 16.53 7.82
C LYS A 97 0.42 16.14 6.67
N LEU A 98 -0.47 15.19 6.92
CA LEU A 98 -1.55 14.86 5.98
C LEU A 98 -2.82 15.67 6.21
N SER A 99 -2.78 16.76 7.00
CA SER A 99 -3.93 17.62 7.28
C SER A 99 -4.53 18.29 6.02
N ASN A 100 -3.75 18.39 4.94
CA ASN A 100 -4.22 18.91 3.65
C ASN A 100 -4.79 17.84 2.71
N LEU A 101 -4.86 16.58 3.17
CA LEU A 101 -5.51 15.52 2.41
C LEU A 101 -7.01 15.80 2.33
N ALA A 102 -7.59 15.69 1.15
CA ALA A 102 -9.02 15.93 0.96
C ALA A 102 -9.86 14.97 1.82
N ASP A 103 -10.93 15.49 2.43
CA ASP A 103 -11.81 14.75 3.35
C ASP A 103 -12.35 13.45 2.75
N ASP A 104 -12.70 13.45 1.48
CA ASP A 104 -13.21 12.28 0.79
C ASP A 104 -12.14 11.18 0.64
N THR A 105 -10.87 11.56 0.48
CA THR A 105 -9.73 10.63 0.43
C THR A 105 -9.44 10.08 1.82
N ALA A 106 -9.41 10.89 2.86
CA ALA A 106 -9.24 10.43 4.23
C ALA A 106 -10.37 9.45 4.64
N LYS A 107 -11.63 9.85 4.40
CA LYS A 107 -12.81 8.99 4.66
C LYS A 107 -12.80 7.69 3.85
N TYR A 108 -12.29 7.73 2.63
CA TYR A 108 -12.14 6.53 1.81
C TYR A 108 -11.21 5.52 2.48
N PHE A 109 -10.01 5.94 2.89
CA PHE A 109 -9.06 5.04 3.56
C PHE A 109 -9.54 4.57 4.93
N MET A 110 -10.36 5.35 5.63
CA MET A 110 -11.01 4.89 6.87
C MET A 110 -11.97 3.72 6.64
N LYS A 111 -12.60 3.62 5.48
CA LYS A 111 -13.58 2.57 5.13
C LYS A 111 -12.99 1.43 4.32
N ALA A 112 -12.02 1.71 3.47
CA ALA A 112 -11.35 0.71 2.65
C ALA A 112 -10.52 -0.26 3.51
N PRO A 113 -10.25 -1.48 3.01
CA PRO A 113 -9.22 -2.33 3.62
C PRO A 113 -7.89 -1.57 3.67
N PRO A 114 -7.11 -1.70 4.77
CA PRO A 114 -5.77 -1.09 4.82
C PRO A 114 -4.89 -1.74 3.74
N ALA A 115 -4.57 -0.97 2.71
CA ALA A 115 -3.80 -1.42 1.55
C ALA A 115 -2.46 -0.68 1.50
N GLY A 116 -1.60 -0.94 2.50
CA GLY A 116 -0.25 -0.39 2.49
C GLY A 116 -0.16 1.15 2.53
N VAL A 117 -1.14 1.84 3.14
CA VAL A 117 -1.17 3.32 3.14
C VAL A 117 -0.01 3.90 3.95
N ILE A 118 0.32 3.30 5.08
CA ILE A 118 1.46 3.71 5.90
C ILE A 118 2.77 3.32 5.23
N GLU A 119 2.84 2.10 4.71
CA GLU A 119 3.99 1.62 3.93
C GLU A 119 4.24 2.57 2.76
N TYR A 120 3.17 3.02 2.09
CA TYR A 120 3.25 4.04 1.05
C TYR A 120 3.78 5.38 1.59
N ALA A 121 3.17 5.89 2.65
CA ALA A 121 3.47 7.21 3.20
C ALA A 121 4.90 7.30 3.78
N LEU A 122 5.46 6.18 4.26
CA LEU A 122 6.82 6.08 4.79
C LEU A 122 7.87 5.78 3.71
N SER A 123 7.45 5.38 2.50
CA SER A 123 8.36 5.03 1.41
C SER A 123 8.83 6.26 0.65
N LYS A 124 10.08 6.24 0.18
CA LYS A 124 10.63 7.27 -0.71
C LYS A 124 10.30 7.00 -2.18
N LYS A 125 10.23 5.73 -2.55
CA LYS A 125 10.01 5.25 -3.92
C LYS A 125 8.94 4.17 -3.91
N VAL A 126 7.88 4.37 -4.69
CA VAL A 126 6.76 3.44 -4.75
C VAL A 126 6.38 3.16 -6.21
N ILE A 127 6.10 1.90 -6.51
CA ILE A 127 5.43 1.49 -7.73
C ILE A 127 4.04 0.98 -7.35
N LEU A 128 3.01 1.64 -7.86
CA LEU A 128 1.62 1.22 -7.71
C LEU A 128 1.21 0.40 -8.93
N ILE A 129 0.61 -0.76 -8.69
CA ILE A 129 0.12 -1.69 -9.72
C ILE A 129 -1.35 -2.02 -9.48
N GLU A 130 -2.06 -2.48 -10.51
CA GLU A 130 -3.51 -2.65 -10.43
C GLU A 130 -3.94 -3.87 -9.63
N GLY A 131 -3.21 -4.98 -9.78
CA GLY A 131 -3.70 -6.24 -9.26
C GLY A 131 -2.65 -7.30 -8.94
N PRO A 132 -3.13 -8.43 -8.40
CA PRO A 132 -2.26 -9.50 -7.91
C PRO A 132 -1.50 -10.24 -9.01
N ALA A 133 -1.95 -10.21 -10.27
CA ALA A 133 -1.23 -10.88 -11.36
C ALA A 133 0.09 -10.19 -11.66
N GLU A 134 0.07 -8.85 -11.76
CA GLU A 134 1.27 -8.03 -11.89
C GLU A 134 2.16 -8.20 -10.67
N TYR A 135 1.59 -8.16 -9.45
CA TYR A 135 2.34 -8.28 -8.20
C TYR A 135 3.17 -9.56 -8.14
N ILE A 136 2.59 -10.70 -8.53
CA ILE A 136 3.25 -12.01 -8.53
C ILE A 136 4.50 -12.01 -9.43
N LEU A 137 4.44 -11.34 -10.59
CA LEU A 137 5.53 -11.31 -11.55
C LEU A 137 6.51 -10.14 -11.34
N PHE A 138 6.13 -9.14 -10.55
CA PHE A 138 6.85 -7.86 -10.49
C PHE A 138 8.27 -8.00 -9.97
N GLU A 139 8.51 -8.80 -8.94
CA GLU A 139 9.85 -9.04 -8.43
C GLU A 139 10.76 -9.68 -9.49
N LYS A 140 10.23 -10.67 -10.25
CA LYS A 140 10.98 -11.29 -11.37
C LYS A 140 11.30 -10.26 -12.45
N PHE A 141 10.34 -9.43 -12.83
CA PHE A 141 10.56 -8.34 -13.80
C PHE A 141 11.62 -7.35 -13.31
N TYR A 142 11.51 -6.95 -12.06
CA TYR A 142 12.47 -6.01 -11.46
C TYR A 142 13.89 -6.58 -11.44
N LYS A 143 14.04 -7.86 -11.08
CA LYS A 143 15.34 -8.57 -11.11
C LYS A 143 15.92 -8.68 -12.53
N ILE A 144 15.09 -8.96 -13.54
CA ILE A 144 15.53 -9.03 -14.95
C ILE A 144 16.10 -7.68 -15.39
N ILE A 145 15.48 -6.56 -14.99
CA ILE A 145 15.88 -5.22 -15.43
C ILE A 145 17.08 -4.68 -14.63
N THR A 146 17.10 -4.89 -13.31
CA THR A 146 18.05 -4.23 -12.41
C THR A 146 19.12 -5.14 -11.84
N GLY A 147 18.90 -6.45 -11.82
CA GLY A 147 19.73 -7.44 -11.12
C GLY A 147 19.45 -7.52 -9.61
N TYR A 148 18.50 -6.75 -9.07
CA TYR A 148 18.18 -6.64 -7.64
C TYR A 148 16.69 -6.84 -7.39
N THR A 149 16.29 -7.07 -6.12
CA THR A 149 14.88 -6.96 -5.74
C THR A 149 14.46 -5.49 -5.55
N PRO A 150 13.15 -5.18 -5.60
CA PRO A 150 12.66 -3.84 -5.28
C PRO A 150 13.12 -3.37 -3.90
N GLU A 151 13.04 -4.23 -2.89
CA GLU A 151 13.40 -3.93 -1.50
C GLU A 151 14.88 -3.58 -1.35
N GLU A 152 15.78 -4.29 -2.05
CA GLU A 152 17.23 -3.99 -2.07
C GLU A 152 17.52 -2.59 -2.64
N LYS A 153 16.62 -2.04 -3.45
CA LYS A 153 16.70 -0.67 -4.01
C LYS A 153 15.84 0.35 -3.27
N GLY A 154 15.22 -0.06 -2.14
CA GLY A 154 14.33 0.80 -1.37
C GLY A 154 13.06 1.20 -2.11
N VAL A 155 12.61 0.36 -3.03
CA VAL A 155 11.36 0.54 -3.79
C VAL A 155 10.27 -0.34 -3.20
N GLN A 156 9.16 0.28 -2.79
CA GLN A 156 7.97 -0.43 -2.35
C GLN A 156 7.06 -0.70 -3.55
N VAL A 157 6.64 -1.94 -3.74
CA VAL A 157 5.60 -2.30 -4.73
C VAL A 157 4.29 -2.52 -4.01
N ILE A 158 3.23 -1.82 -4.43
CA ILE A 158 1.92 -1.90 -3.79
C ILE A 158 0.86 -2.28 -4.83
N ASP A 159 0.20 -3.41 -4.60
CA ASP A 159 -1.00 -3.82 -5.31
C ASP A 159 -2.21 -3.10 -4.71
N ILE A 160 -2.86 -2.24 -5.49
CA ILE A 160 -3.99 -1.44 -5.01
C ILE A 160 -5.32 -2.20 -4.97
N ARG A 161 -5.40 -3.41 -5.56
CA ARG A 161 -6.58 -4.31 -5.52
C ARG A 161 -7.88 -3.61 -5.91
N GLY A 162 -7.87 -2.85 -7.01
CA GLY A 162 -9.02 -2.10 -7.50
C GLY A 162 -9.34 -0.83 -6.70
N LEU A 163 -8.48 -0.41 -5.75
CA LEU A 163 -8.56 0.90 -5.14
C LEU A 163 -8.13 1.98 -6.14
N SER A 164 -8.50 3.23 -5.86
CA SER A 164 -8.15 4.32 -6.76
C SER A 164 -6.69 4.75 -6.61
N PHE A 165 -5.90 4.67 -7.68
CA PHE A 165 -4.56 5.27 -7.72
C PHE A 165 -4.54 6.73 -7.28
N LYS A 166 -5.54 7.52 -7.69
CA LYS A 166 -5.63 8.95 -7.34
C LYS A 166 -5.58 9.20 -5.84
N ARG A 167 -6.11 8.29 -5.02
CA ARG A 167 -6.06 8.40 -3.55
C ARG A 167 -4.63 8.33 -3.02
N TYR A 168 -3.82 7.44 -3.59
CA TYR A 168 -2.39 7.35 -3.27
C TYR A 168 -1.60 8.54 -3.84
N LEU A 169 -1.94 8.98 -5.06
CA LEU A 169 -1.28 10.14 -5.67
C LEU A 169 -1.53 11.44 -4.91
N ALA A 170 -2.70 11.58 -4.27
CA ALA A 170 -2.96 12.69 -3.36
C ALA A 170 -1.99 12.69 -2.16
N ILE A 171 -1.65 11.51 -1.62
CA ILE A 171 -0.62 11.38 -0.58
C ILE A 171 0.76 11.69 -1.16
N ALA A 172 1.11 11.14 -2.36
CA ALA A 172 2.38 11.39 -3.03
C ALA A 172 2.70 12.89 -3.16
N LYS A 173 1.69 13.66 -3.53
CA LYS A 173 1.81 15.12 -3.67
C LYS A 173 2.16 15.82 -2.35
N LEU A 174 1.63 15.33 -1.22
CA LEU A 174 1.90 15.89 0.11
C LEU A 174 3.24 15.43 0.68
N THR A 175 3.63 14.18 0.42
CA THR A 175 4.85 13.57 0.98
C THR A 175 6.06 13.71 0.06
N ASN A 176 5.86 14.15 -1.18
CA ASN A 176 6.88 14.16 -2.25
C ASN A 176 7.46 12.76 -2.54
N THR A 177 6.70 11.71 -2.28
CA THR A 177 7.08 10.31 -2.56
C THR A 177 7.19 10.11 -4.07
N LYS A 178 8.34 9.60 -4.55
CA LYS A 178 8.53 9.26 -5.97
C LYS A 178 7.64 8.06 -6.31
N THR A 179 6.66 8.26 -7.19
CA THR A 179 5.60 7.28 -7.44
C THR A 179 5.43 6.98 -8.92
N ALA A 180 5.68 5.75 -9.31
CA ALA A 180 5.32 5.22 -10.62
C ALA A 180 3.96 4.52 -10.53
N VAL A 181 3.04 4.86 -11.42
CA VAL A 181 1.77 4.13 -11.59
C VAL A 181 1.90 3.26 -12.83
N VAL A 182 1.67 1.97 -12.69
CA VAL A 182 1.58 1.00 -13.79
C VAL A 182 0.12 0.62 -13.93
N THR A 183 -0.51 0.97 -15.05
CA THR A 183 -1.97 0.84 -15.26
C THR A 183 -2.29 0.33 -16.65
N ASP A 184 -3.39 -0.38 -16.78
CA ASP A 184 -3.95 -0.81 -18.05
C ASP A 184 -4.55 0.39 -18.82
N ASN A 185 -4.56 0.33 -20.15
CA ASN A 185 -5.21 1.37 -20.95
C ASN A 185 -6.71 1.12 -21.16
N ASP A 186 -7.21 -0.09 -20.86
CA ASP A 186 -8.62 -0.49 -20.99
C ASP A 186 -9.27 -0.11 -22.34
N GLY A 187 -8.48 -0.04 -23.41
CA GLY A 187 -8.93 0.30 -24.75
C GLY A 187 -9.19 1.79 -24.99
N ASP A 188 -8.88 2.69 -24.04
CA ASP A 188 -9.00 4.15 -24.21
C ASP A 188 -7.90 4.87 -23.46
N ILE A 189 -6.76 5.08 -24.11
CA ILE A 189 -5.58 5.73 -23.55
C ILE A 189 -5.90 7.16 -23.10
N GLN A 190 -6.61 7.92 -23.95
CA GLN A 190 -6.91 9.32 -23.64
C GLN A 190 -7.68 9.44 -22.34
N LYS A 191 -8.73 8.69 -22.18
CA LYS A 191 -9.61 8.73 -21.01
C LYS A 191 -8.95 8.11 -19.78
N ASN A 192 -8.38 6.89 -19.91
CA ASN A 192 -7.97 6.06 -18.76
C ASN A 192 -6.56 6.35 -18.27
N CYS A 193 -5.67 6.87 -19.14
CA CYS A 193 -4.28 7.10 -18.80
C CYS A 193 -3.87 8.58 -18.79
N ILE A 194 -4.45 9.41 -19.68
CA ILE A 194 -4.08 10.83 -19.81
C ILE A 194 -5.03 11.73 -19.01
N ASP A 195 -6.32 11.79 -19.40
CA ASP A 195 -7.29 12.68 -18.77
C ASP A 195 -7.51 12.33 -17.29
N LYS A 196 -7.58 11.03 -16.99
CA LYS A 196 -7.75 10.52 -15.62
C LYS A 196 -6.70 11.05 -14.65
N TYR A 197 -5.46 11.26 -15.10
CA TYR A 197 -4.33 11.67 -14.27
C TYR A 197 -3.79 13.06 -14.61
N SER A 198 -4.52 13.85 -15.40
CA SER A 198 -4.08 15.19 -15.85
C SER A 198 -3.70 16.15 -14.72
N GLU A 199 -4.35 16.05 -13.55
CA GLU A 199 -4.05 16.84 -12.36
C GLU A 199 -2.65 16.58 -11.74
N TYR A 200 -1.99 15.48 -12.17
CA TYR A 200 -0.64 15.10 -11.71
C TYR A 200 0.44 15.26 -12.79
N SER A 201 0.10 15.79 -13.98
CA SER A 201 1.03 15.90 -15.11
C SER A 201 2.26 16.77 -14.82
N ASP A 202 2.11 17.77 -13.96
CA ASP A 202 3.17 18.70 -13.59
C ASP A 202 3.99 18.25 -12.37
N GLU A 203 3.59 17.15 -11.71
CA GLU A 203 4.26 16.63 -10.52
C GLU A 203 5.49 15.80 -10.92
N LYS A 204 6.70 16.30 -10.63
CA LYS A 204 7.97 15.66 -11.02
C LYS A 204 8.20 14.30 -10.34
N ASN A 205 7.59 14.10 -9.18
CA ASN A 205 7.68 12.87 -8.40
C ASN A 205 6.62 11.83 -8.76
N ILE A 206 5.72 12.11 -9.73
CA ILE A 206 4.64 11.19 -10.15
C ILE A 206 4.75 10.93 -11.64
N LYS A 207 4.66 9.67 -12.06
CA LYS A 207 4.62 9.31 -13.49
C LYS A 207 3.75 8.10 -13.73
N ILE A 208 2.97 8.16 -14.82
CA ILE A 208 2.03 7.11 -15.21
C ILE A 208 2.62 6.33 -16.37
N PHE A 209 2.61 5.00 -16.29
CA PHE A 209 3.13 4.07 -17.29
C PHE A 209 2.03 3.13 -17.74
N TYR A 210 1.83 3.04 -19.03
CA TYR A 210 0.81 2.22 -19.68
C TYR A 210 1.26 1.77 -21.06
N GLU A 211 0.62 0.74 -21.60
CA GLU A 211 0.85 0.29 -22.97
C GLU A 211 0.19 1.25 -23.97
N ASN A 212 0.98 1.70 -24.96
CA ASN A 212 0.52 2.68 -25.98
C ASN A 212 -0.31 2.05 -27.10
N ASN A 213 -0.31 0.73 -27.24
CA ASN A 213 -1.15 0.03 -28.21
C ASN A 213 -2.53 -0.23 -27.61
N ILE A 214 -3.56 0.44 -28.14
CA ILE A 214 -4.95 0.34 -27.67
C ILE A 214 -5.51 -1.10 -27.77
N ASN A 215 -4.98 -1.93 -28.65
CA ASN A 215 -5.40 -3.32 -28.81
C ASN A 215 -4.80 -4.23 -27.75
N LYS A 216 -3.71 -3.80 -27.09
CA LYS A 216 -3.08 -4.45 -25.95
C LYS A 216 -3.62 -3.81 -24.66
N ASN A 217 -4.88 -4.02 -24.36
CA ASN A 217 -5.63 -3.21 -23.41
C ASN A 217 -5.48 -3.63 -21.94
N THR A 218 -4.96 -4.83 -21.65
CA THR A 218 -4.70 -5.31 -20.30
C THR A 218 -3.33 -5.93 -20.17
N PHE A 219 -2.84 -6.04 -18.92
CA PHE A 219 -1.57 -6.66 -18.60
C PHE A 219 -1.42 -8.07 -19.22
N GLU A 220 -2.47 -8.91 -19.11
CA GLU A 220 -2.42 -10.27 -19.62
C GLU A 220 -2.26 -10.32 -21.14
N VAL A 221 -2.91 -9.39 -21.87
CA VAL A 221 -2.78 -9.31 -23.33
C VAL A 221 -1.37 -8.88 -23.73
N VAL A 222 -0.83 -7.86 -23.07
CA VAL A 222 0.56 -7.41 -23.31
C VAL A 222 1.53 -8.54 -23.03
N LEU A 223 1.41 -9.17 -21.85
CA LEU A 223 2.31 -10.25 -21.43
C LEU A 223 2.27 -11.42 -22.40
N PHE A 224 1.08 -11.82 -22.86
CA PHE A 224 0.91 -12.89 -23.84
C PHE A 224 1.56 -12.54 -25.17
N GLU A 225 1.24 -11.37 -25.74
CA GLU A 225 1.74 -10.99 -27.07
C GLU A 225 3.27 -10.81 -27.10
N ASP A 226 3.85 -10.36 -26.00
CA ASP A 226 5.31 -10.22 -25.89
C ASP A 226 6.01 -11.58 -25.62
N ASN A 227 5.25 -12.62 -25.20
CA ASN A 227 5.75 -13.92 -24.75
C ASN A 227 4.97 -15.12 -25.31
N ILE A 228 4.52 -15.07 -26.58
CA ILE A 228 3.64 -16.10 -27.16
C ILE A 228 4.18 -17.51 -26.95
N SER A 229 5.44 -17.77 -27.34
CA SER A 229 6.04 -19.11 -27.25
C SER A 229 6.10 -19.63 -25.81
N LEU A 230 6.44 -18.78 -24.84
CA LEU A 230 6.45 -19.11 -23.43
C LEU A 230 5.04 -19.46 -22.93
N CYS A 231 4.07 -18.60 -23.22
CA CYS A 231 2.69 -18.77 -22.77
C CYS A 231 2.03 -20.00 -23.39
N GLU A 232 2.20 -20.22 -24.70
CA GLU A 232 1.70 -21.43 -25.37
C GLU A 232 2.39 -22.71 -24.88
N GLY A 233 3.67 -22.64 -24.54
CA GLY A 233 4.41 -23.75 -23.92
C GLY A 233 3.84 -24.15 -22.56
N ILE A 234 3.34 -23.19 -21.78
CA ILE A 234 2.77 -23.44 -20.44
C ILE A 234 1.29 -23.79 -20.49
N PHE A 235 0.48 -23.11 -21.32
CA PHE A 235 -0.98 -23.16 -21.30
C PHE A 235 -1.61 -23.81 -22.53
N GLY A 236 -0.83 -24.11 -23.58
CA GLY A 236 -1.31 -24.63 -24.85
C GLY A 236 -1.87 -23.53 -25.78
N LEU A 237 -2.56 -23.96 -26.85
CA LEU A 237 -3.04 -23.06 -27.93
C LEU A 237 -4.07 -22.01 -27.47
N ASP A 238 -4.79 -22.26 -26.38
CA ASP A 238 -5.76 -21.32 -25.81
C ASP A 238 -5.14 -20.45 -24.68
N ALA A 239 -3.82 -20.23 -24.69
CA ALA A 239 -3.08 -19.57 -23.63
C ALA A 239 -3.66 -18.21 -23.24
N LEU A 240 -3.91 -17.31 -24.18
CA LEU A 240 -4.49 -15.99 -23.88
C LEU A 240 -5.86 -16.13 -23.17
N LYS A 241 -6.73 -17.00 -23.65
CA LYS A 241 -8.04 -17.23 -23.04
C LYS A 241 -7.89 -17.76 -21.60
N TYR A 242 -6.93 -18.66 -21.38
CA TYR A 242 -6.64 -19.16 -20.05
C TYR A 242 -6.16 -18.03 -19.12
N MET A 243 -5.21 -17.22 -19.58
CA MET A 243 -4.64 -16.10 -18.81
C MET A 243 -5.72 -15.07 -18.42
N LEU A 244 -6.59 -14.67 -19.36
CA LEU A 244 -7.67 -13.72 -19.09
C LEU A 244 -8.69 -14.24 -18.06
N ASN A 245 -8.97 -15.55 -18.06
CA ASN A 245 -9.93 -16.15 -17.13
C ASN A 245 -9.33 -16.56 -15.79
N ASN A 246 -8.00 -16.68 -15.70
CA ASN A 246 -7.29 -17.16 -14.52
C ASN A 246 -6.06 -16.32 -14.21
N LYS A 247 -6.21 -14.99 -14.19
CA LYS A 247 -5.12 -14.01 -14.14
C LYS A 247 -4.01 -14.34 -13.13
N THR A 248 -4.37 -14.47 -11.86
CA THR A 248 -3.45 -14.73 -10.75
C THR A 248 -2.78 -16.11 -10.87
N GLU A 249 -3.55 -17.14 -11.23
CA GLU A 249 -3.02 -18.49 -11.40
C GLU A 249 -2.08 -18.58 -12.60
N ALA A 250 -2.40 -17.86 -13.68
CA ALA A 250 -1.54 -17.79 -14.85
C ALA A 250 -0.21 -17.11 -14.52
N ALA A 251 -0.25 -15.99 -13.82
CA ALA A 251 0.96 -15.31 -13.35
C ALA A 251 1.83 -16.22 -12.48
N PHE A 252 1.23 -16.96 -11.55
CA PHE A 252 1.94 -17.89 -10.69
C PHE A 252 2.58 -19.05 -11.47
N LYS A 253 1.87 -19.61 -12.46
CA LYS A 253 2.44 -20.68 -13.33
C LYS A 253 3.61 -20.17 -14.17
N ILE A 254 3.51 -18.93 -14.69
CA ILE A 254 4.62 -18.29 -15.42
C ILE A 254 5.81 -18.08 -14.47
N LEU A 255 5.57 -17.56 -13.26
CA LEU A 255 6.63 -17.35 -12.27
C LEU A 255 7.39 -18.62 -11.94
N THR A 256 6.65 -19.74 -11.78
CA THR A 256 7.20 -21.04 -11.37
C THR A 256 7.65 -21.92 -12.53
N SER A 257 7.50 -21.46 -13.77
CA SER A 257 7.99 -22.15 -14.96
C SER A 257 9.52 -22.27 -14.92
N LYS A 258 10.04 -23.36 -15.54
CA LYS A 258 11.49 -23.56 -15.69
C LYS A 258 12.09 -22.70 -16.82
N ASP A 259 11.24 -22.03 -17.59
CA ASP A 259 11.64 -21.17 -18.69
C ASP A 259 11.83 -19.74 -18.20
N ASP A 260 13.08 -19.29 -18.22
CA ASP A 260 13.45 -17.93 -17.80
C ASP A 260 13.47 -16.92 -18.98
N SER A 261 12.96 -17.31 -20.16
CA SER A 261 12.97 -16.46 -21.35
C SER A 261 11.95 -15.33 -21.35
N ILE A 262 11.25 -15.10 -20.24
CA ILE A 262 10.20 -14.09 -20.11
C ILE A 262 10.71 -12.68 -20.48
N LYS A 263 9.99 -12.01 -21.38
CA LYS A 263 10.22 -10.61 -21.72
C LYS A 263 9.34 -9.72 -20.85
N VAL A 264 9.95 -8.70 -20.26
CA VAL A 264 9.24 -7.70 -19.46
C VAL A 264 8.52 -6.73 -20.38
N PRO A 265 7.20 -6.48 -20.21
CA PRO A 265 6.48 -5.46 -20.96
C PRO A 265 7.16 -4.09 -20.90
N ASP A 266 7.22 -3.38 -22.03
CA ASP A 266 8.01 -2.15 -22.17
C ASP A 266 7.60 -1.03 -21.21
N TYR A 267 6.30 -0.88 -20.96
CA TYR A 267 5.80 0.14 -20.03
C TYR A 267 6.17 -0.19 -18.56
N ILE A 268 6.22 -1.47 -18.20
CA ILE A 268 6.70 -1.91 -16.86
C ILE A 268 8.21 -1.68 -16.77
N ARG A 269 8.99 -2.02 -17.81
CA ARG A 269 10.42 -1.76 -17.86
C ARG A 269 10.72 -0.27 -17.64
N LYS A 270 10.03 0.61 -18.36
CA LYS A 270 10.17 2.07 -18.22
C LYS A 270 9.81 2.57 -16.80
N ALA A 271 8.81 1.97 -16.17
CA ALA A 271 8.46 2.30 -14.78
C ALA A 271 9.59 1.93 -13.81
N ILE A 272 10.17 0.73 -13.99
CA ILE A 272 11.30 0.24 -13.16
C ILE A 272 12.55 1.10 -13.39
N GLU A 273 12.86 1.46 -14.62
CA GLU A 273 13.99 2.35 -14.93
C GLU A 273 13.81 3.71 -14.28
N TRP A 274 12.66 4.36 -14.51
CA TRP A 274 12.37 5.70 -13.98
C TRP A 274 12.38 5.77 -12.46
N ILE A 275 11.86 4.77 -11.75
CA ILE A 275 11.85 4.80 -10.29
C ILE A 275 13.26 4.73 -9.70
N ASN A 276 14.23 4.18 -10.45
CA ASN A 276 15.62 4.02 -10.03
C ASN A 276 16.54 5.19 -10.43
N GLU A 277 16.11 6.05 -11.31
CA GLU A 277 16.78 7.34 -11.58
C GLU A 277 16.74 8.23 -10.31
#